data_c31f78ab2140e6a2fa1ec5993c2241fb
#
_entry.id   c31f78ab2140e6a2fa1ec5993c2241fb
#
_cell.length_a   1.000
_cell.length_b   1.000
_cell.length_c   1.000
_cell.angle_alpha   90.00
_cell.angle_beta   90.00
_cell.angle_gamma   90.00
#
_symmetry.space_group_name_H-M   'P 1'
#
loop_
_entity.id
_entity.type
_entity.pdbx_description
1 polymer ?
#
loop_
_entity_poly.entity_id
_entity_poly.type
_entity_poly.pdbx_seq_one_letter_code
_entity_poly.pdbx_strand_id
1 'polypeptide(L)'
;MERYITRDRIKLNPPITNPSKIIALGLNYASHAKESGREAPKEPVIFCKATTSIIGPEEKIVIKSGIGRVDPEVELAVIIGRKAKNVKKEDAGHYIAGYTVLNDVSARDMQSADFELRNPWFRSKSMDTFCPIGPCITLPDEISPLDELDLELKVNGEVRQKSNTKQLIFNVPELIEYISGLMTLMPGDVISTGTPEGIAPILPGDIVEATVEKIGTLTNYVRLAGE
;
A
#
# COMPACT_ATOMS: atom_id res chain seq x y z
N MET A 1 18.49 5.61 -33.42
CA MET A 1 18.00 4.21 -33.27
C MET A 1 17.71 4.04 -31.80
N GLU A 2 16.45 4.17 -31.40
CA GLU A 2 16.03 3.94 -30.02
C GLU A 2 16.25 2.45 -29.69
N ARG A 3 16.98 2.16 -28.61
CA ARG A 3 17.20 0.80 -28.15
C ARG A 3 16.16 0.50 -27.07
N TYR A 4 15.13 -0.23 -27.41
CA TYR A 4 14.17 -0.76 -26.45
C TYR A 4 14.73 -2.04 -25.82
N ILE A 5 14.61 -2.16 -24.49
CA ILE A 5 14.83 -3.40 -23.75
C ILE A 5 13.44 -3.98 -23.45
N THR A 6 13.18 -5.20 -23.89
CA THR A 6 11.91 -5.86 -23.62
C THR A 6 11.80 -6.24 -22.13
N ARG A 7 10.58 -6.17 -21.58
CA ARG A 7 10.31 -6.38 -20.14
C ARG A 7 10.81 -7.74 -19.62
N ASP A 8 10.78 -8.76 -20.45
CA ASP A 8 11.26 -10.12 -20.15
C ASP A 8 12.80 -10.21 -19.93
N ARG A 9 13.53 -9.15 -20.24
CA ARG A 9 14.99 -9.06 -20.08
C ARG A 9 15.43 -8.17 -18.93
N ILE A 10 14.50 -7.63 -18.15
CA ILE A 10 14.81 -6.76 -17.01
C ILE A 10 14.09 -7.24 -15.76
N LYS A 11 14.78 -7.20 -14.63
CA LYS A 11 14.15 -7.31 -13.32
C LYS A 11 13.89 -5.90 -12.80
N LEU A 12 12.63 -5.60 -12.49
CA LEU A 12 12.26 -4.33 -11.86
C LEU A 12 12.56 -4.42 -10.35
N ASN A 13 13.25 -3.41 -9.85
CA ASN A 13 13.39 -3.20 -8.41
C ASN A 13 12.20 -2.38 -7.89
N PRO A 14 11.96 -2.34 -6.56
CA PRO A 14 11.02 -1.38 -6.01
C PRO A 14 11.34 0.04 -6.49
N PRO A 15 10.36 0.84 -6.93
CA PRO A 15 10.62 2.20 -7.42
C PRO A 15 11.10 3.14 -6.30
N ILE A 16 10.83 2.79 -5.04
CA ILE A 16 11.38 3.42 -3.83
C ILE A 16 12.00 2.32 -2.98
N THR A 17 13.28 2.44 -2.68
CA THR A 17 14.05 1.42 -1.96
C THR A 17 14.40 1.80 -0.52
N ASN A 18 14.41 3.09 -0.21
CA ASN A 18 14.88 3.57 1.10
C ASN A 18 14.12 4.84 1.55
N PRO A 19 12.80 4.78 1.72
CA PRO A 19 12.05 5.87 2.34
C PRO A 19 12.51 6.05 3.80
N SER A 20 12.42 7.28 4.33
CA SER A 20 12.68 7.47 5.77
C SER A 20 11.58 6.83 6.62
N LYS A 21 10.37 6.72 6.07
CA LYS A 21 9.22 6.03 6.67
C LYS A 21 8.17 5.68 5.62
N ILE A 22 7.39 4.66 5.95
CA ILE A 22 6.16 4.28 5.24
C ILE A 22 5.02 4.47 6.24
N ILE A 23 4.13 5.41 5.96
CA ILE A 23 2.95 5.66 6.77
C ILE A 23 1.76 5.05 6.03
N ALA A 24 1.03 4.19 6.71
CA ALA A 24 -0.13 3.51 6.16
C ALA A 24 -1.40 3.88 6.94
N LEU A 25 -2.53 3.80 6.27
CA LEU A 25 -3.85 4.16 6.77
C LEU A 25 -4.68 2.91 7.08
N GLY A 26 -5.16 2.80 8.31
CA GLY A 26 -6.19 1.83 8.68
C GLY A 26 -7.58 2.40 8.44
N LEU A 27 -8.52 1.55 7.96
CA LEU A 27 -9.95 1.87 7.88
C LEU A 27 -10.30 3.11 7.02
N ASN A 28 -9.54 3.38 5.97
CA ASN A 28 -9.77 4.55 5.12
C ASN A 28 -10.78 4.33 3.98
N TYR A 29 -11.44 3.16 3.94
CA TYR A 29 -12.62 2.87 3.11
C TYR A 29 -13.79 2.50 4.02
N ALA A 30 -14.96 3.13 3.83
CA ALA A 30 -16.13 2.88 4.68
C ALA A 30 -16.59 1.42 4.60
N SER A 31 -16.49 0.81 3.43
CA SER A 31 -16.81 -0.60 3.19
C SER A 31 -15.88 -1.53 3.98
N HIS A 32 -14.58 -1.26 4.01
CA HIS A 32 -13.61 -2.04 4.78
C HIS A 32 -13.78 -1.86 6.30
N ALA A 33 -14.13 -0.65 6.77
CA ALA A 33 -14.45 -0.43 8.17
C ALA A 33 -15.65 -1.30 8.58
N LYS A 34 -16.72 -1.33 7.76
CA LYS A 34 -17.91 -2.16 7.98
C LYS A 34 -17.58 -3.67 7.96
N GLU A 35 -16.77 -4.14 6.99
CA GLU A 35 -16.30 -5.53 6.91
C GLU A 35 -15.56 -5.94 8.19
N SER A 36 -14.77 -5.05 8.75
CA SER A 36 -14.02 -5.23 10.02
C SER A 36 -14.88 -5.06 11.29
N GLY A 37 -16.19 -4.84 11.16
CA GLY A 37 -17.11 -4.62 12.27
C GLY A 37 -16.89 -3.29 13.00
N ARG A 38 -16.35 -2.27 12.33
CA ARG A 38 -16.01 -0.97 12.90
C ARG A 38 -16.76 0.18 12.22
N GLU A 39 -16.92 1.26 12.97
CA GLU A 39 -17.39 2.53 12.40
C GLU A 39 -16.26 3.23 11.63
N ALA A 40 -16.64 4.06 10.65
CA ALA A 40 -15.70 4.92 9.95
C ALA A 40 -15.02 5.86 10.95
N PRO A 41 -13.67 5.97 10.93
CA PRO A 41 -12.95 6.80 11.88
C PRO A 41 -13.22 8.29 11.62
N LYS A 42 -13.21 9.09 12.69
CA LYS A 42 -13.36 10.55 12.62
C LYS A 42 -12.06 11.27 12.25
N GLU A 43 -10.93 10.61 12.43
CA GLU A 43 -9.57 11.07 12.12
C GLU A 43 -8.80 9.93 11.46
N PRO A 44 -7.79 10.24 10.61
CA PRO A 44 -6.96 9.22 9.98
C PRO A 44 -6.29 8.30 11.02
N VAL A 45 -6.51 7.00 10.91
CA VAL A 45 -5.84 5.97 11.73
C VAL A 45 -4.54 5.62 11.04
N ILE A 46 -3.43 6.16 11.53
CA ILE A 46 -2.11 5.96 10.93
C ILE A 46 -1.29 4.91 11.68
N PHE A 47 -0.53 4.14 10.93
CA PHE A 47 0.51 3.24 11.45
C PHE A 47 1.72 3.25 10.51
N CYS A 48 2.82 2.63 10.93
CA CYS A 48 4.04 2.54 10.12
C CYS A 48 4.29 1.11 9.68
N LYS A 49 4.92 0.97 8.51
CA LYS A 49 5.59 -0.26 8.07
C LYS A 49 7.10 -0.07 8.11
N ALA A 50 7.83 -1.13 8.46
CA ALA A 50 9.29 -1.10 8.40
C ALA A 50 9.77 -0.98 6.96
N THR A 51 10.79 -0.18 6.71
CA THR A 51 11.36 -0.02 5.36
C THR A 51 12.00 -1.31 4.84
N THR A 52 12.45 -2.20 5.72
CA THR A 52 12.97 -3.53 5.39
C THR A 52 11.90 -4.50 4.88
N SER A 53 10.61 -4.16 5.02
CA SER A 53 9.51 -4.97 4.48
C SER A 53 9.29 -4.76 2.96
N ILE A 54 9.95 -3.76 2.36
CA ILE A 54 9.79 -3.43 0.95
C ILE A 54 10.32 -4.56 0.07
N ILE A 55 9.52 -4.93 -0.93
CA ILE A 55 9.90 -5.74 -2.08
C ILE A 55 9.32 -5.13 -3.36
N GLY A 56 9.94 -5.46 -4.51
CA GLY A 56 9.53 -4.98 -5.82
C GLY A 56 8.62 -5.93 -6.58
N PRO A 57 8.32 -5.58 -7.85
CA PRO A 57 7.59 -6.46 -8.76
C PRO A 57 8.26 -7.82 -8.92
N GLU A 58 7.45 -8.87 -9.02
CA GLU A 58 7.89 -10.27 -9.22
C GLU A 58 8.72 -10.86 -8.07
N GLU A 59 8.96 -10.10 -6.99
CA GLU A 59 9.58 -10.61 -5.78
C GLU A 59 8.60 -11.41 -4.92
N LYS A 60 9.12 -12.21 -4.01
CA LYS A 60 8.33 -13.18 -3.25
C LYS A 60 7.83 -12.59 -1.94
N ILE A 61 6.53 -12.70 -1.68
CA ILE A 61 5.95 -12.53 -0.34
C ILE A 61 6.27 -13.82 0.43
N VAL A 62 7.07 -13.73 1.49
CA VAL A 62 7.53 -14.89 2.25
C VAL A 62 6.71 -15.05 3.54
N ILE A 63 5.93 -16.11 3.61
CA ILE A 63 5.11 -16.44 4.77
C ILE A 63 5.89 -17.37 5.70
N LYS A 64 6.02 -17.01 6.98
CA LYS A 64 6.64 -17.87 8.00
C LYS A 64 5.69 -18.99 8.41
N SER A 65 6.22 -20.19 8.60
CA SER A 65 5.43 -21.31 9.16
C SER A 65 4.83 -20.92 10.53
N GLY A 66 3.56 -21.24 10.73
CA GLY A 66 2.86 -21.00 12.00
C GLY A 66 2.43 -19.55 12.25
N ILE A 67 2.54 -18.66 11.26
CA ILE A 67 2.13 -17.25 11.43
C ILE A 67 0.60 -17.05 11.44
N GLY A 68 -0.16 -18.05 11.01
CA GLY A 68 -1.60 -17.96 10.83
C GLY A 68 -2.00 -17.31 9.51
N ARG A 69 -3.17 -16.70 9.48
CA ARG A 69 -3.75 -16.04 8.30
C ARG A 69 -2.94 -14.83 7.86
N VAL A 70 -2.63 -14.76 6.57
CA VAL A 70 -1.99 -13.61 5.92
C VAL A 70 -2.87 -13.12 4.78
N ASP A 71 -3.21 -11.84 4.76
CA ASP A 71 -4.04 -11.22 3.74
C ASP A 71 -3.25 -10.19 2.93
N PRO A 72 -3.45 -10.08 1.61
CA PRO A 72 -3.01 -8.98 0.79
C PRO A 72 -4.03 -7.84 0.85
N GLU A 73 -3.58 -6.60 0.64
CA GLU A 73 -4.40 -5.38 0.68
C GLU A 73 -3.92 -4.41 -0.39
N VAL A 74 -4.68 -4.27 -1.51
CA VAL A 74 -4.33 -3.31 -2.57
C VAL A 74 -4.59 -1.88 -2.11
N GLU A 75 -3.59 -1.01 -2.33
CA GLU A 75 -3.66 0.40 -1.96
C GLU A 75 -3.04 1.30 -3.03
N LEU A 76 -3.59 2.50 -3.19
CA LEU A 76 -2.88 3.61 -3.81
C LEU A 76 -1.80 4.08 -2.84
N ALA A 77 -0.58 4.28 -3.31
CA ALA A 77 0.50 4.87 -2.53
C ALA A 77 0.98 6.18 -3.12
N VAL A 78 1.20 7.16 -2.26
CA VAL A 78 1.70 8.50 -2.59
C VAL A 78 3.18 8.59 -2.24
N ILE A 79 3.99 9.06 -3.17
CA ILE A 79 5.42 9.30 -2.96
C ILE A 79 5.63 10.81 -2.73
N ILE A 80 6.21 11.16 -1.61
CA ILE A 80 6.53 12.54 -1.28
C ILE A 80 7.74 13.03 -2.08
N GLY A 81 7.62 14.18 -2.72
CA GLY A 81 8.66 14.76 -3.58
C GLY A 81 9.47 15.88 -2.91
N ARG A 82 8.89 16.55 -1.94
CA ARG A 82 9.51 17.67 -1.23
C ARG A 82 9.29 17.56 0.26
N LYS A 83 10.22 18.09 1.05
CA LYS A 83 10.07 18.17 2.51
C LYS A 83 8.76 18.92 2.85
N ALA A 84 7.85 18.24 3.55
CA ALA A 84 6.53 18.75 3.91
C ALA A 84 6.36 18.80 5.44
N LYS A 85 5.98 19.96 5.96
CA LYS A 85 5.64 20.18 7.36
C LYS A 85 4.55 21.26 7.45
N ASN A 86 3.45 20.94 8.14
CA ASN A 86 2.28 21.83 8.30
C ASN A 86 1.72 22.28 6.93
N VAL A 87 1.65 21.37 5.97
CA VAL A 87 1.13 21.63 4.62
C VAL A 87 -0.38 21.73 4.68
N LYS A 88 -0.96 22.71 4.00
CA LYS A 88 -2.40 22.81 3.82
C LYS A 88 -2.85 21.92 2.67
N LYS A 89 -4.04 21.36 2.75
CA LYS A 89 -4.56 20.44 1.72
C LYS A 89 -4.60 21.06 0.33
N GLU A 90 -4.82 22.37 0.23
CA GLU A 90 -4.84 23.12 -1.03
C GLU A 90 -3.46 23.13 -1.71
N ASP A 91 -2.37 23.01 -0.94
CA ASP A 91 -0.99 23.01 -1.41
C ASP A 91 -0.40 21.60 -1.55
N ALA A 92 -1.13 20.55 -1.12
CA ALA A 92 -0.62 19.18 -1.02
C ALA A 92 -0.02 18.65 -2.34
N GLY A 93 -0.63 18.98 -3.48
CA GLY A 93 -0.16 18.58 -4.80
C GLY A 93 1.28 18.99 -5.11
N HIS A 94 1.76 20.12 -4.55
CA HIS A 94 3.14 20.60 -4.74
C HIS A 94 4.21 19.75 -4.05
N TYR A 95 3.80 18.84 -3.16
CA TYR A 95 4.69 17.97 -2.37
C TYR A 95 4.71 16.53 -2.85
N ILE A 96 3.93 16.19 -3.87
CA ILE A 96 3.82 14.84 -4.42
C ILE A 96 4.81 14.67 -5.56
N ALA A 97 5.64 13.61 -5.52
CA ALA A 97 6.49 13.19 -6.63
C ALA A 97 5.73 12.33 -7.63
N GLY A 98 4.78 11.53 -7.16
CA GLY A 98 3.98 10.63 -7.96
C GLY A 98 3.25 9.60 -7.12
N TYR A 99 2.70 8.61 -7.81
CA TYR A 99 1.86 7.57 -7.25
C TYR A 99 2.34 6.20 -7.69
N THR A 100 2.09 5.19 -6.86
CA THR A 100 2.41 3.80 -7.16
C THR A 100 1.39 2.87 -6.52
N VAL A 101 1.46 1.57 -6.83
CA VAL A 101 0.68 0.55 -6.14
C VAL A 101 1.46 0.06 -4.93
N LEU A 102 0.78 -0.17 -3.82
CA LEU A 102 1.32 -0.85 -2.65
C LEU A 102 0.37 -1.97 -2.24
N ASN A 103 0.93 -3.09 -1.81
CA ASN A 103 0.19 -4.19 -1.20
C ASN A 103 0.55 -4.25 0.29
N ASP A 104 -0.39 -3.83 1.16
CA ASP A 104 -0.18 -3.83 2.62
C ASP A 104 -0.41 -5.21 3.21
N VAL A 105 0.51 -6.14 2.92
CA VAL A 105 0.43 -7.53 3.41
C VAL A 105 0.38 -7.56 4.93
N SER A 106 -0.57 -8.33 5.46
CA SER A 106 -0.98 -8.32 6.87
C SER A 106 -0.99 -9.73 7.46
N ALA A 107 -0.22 -9.97 8.53
CA ALA A 107 -0.39 -11.15 9.38
C ALA A 107 -1.66 -10.98 10.22
N ARG A 108 -2.81 -11.41 9.68
CA ARG A 108 -4.14 -11.05 10.19
C ARG A 108 -4.43 -11.56 11.60
N ASP A 109 -4.07 -12.80 11.91
CA ASP A 109 -4.30 -13.35 13.24
C ASP A 109 -3.47 -12.60 14.29
N MET A 110 -2.22 -12.24 13.94
CA MET A 110 -1.36 -11.44 14.82
C MET A 110 -1.91 -10.01 14.98
N GLN A 111 -2.44 -9.39 13.92
CA GLN A 111 -3.06 -8.08 13.98
C GLN A 111 -4.29 -8.09 14.88
N SER A 112 -5.13 -9.14 14.80
CA SER A 112 -6.32 -9.30 15.64
C SER A 112 -5.93 -9.43 17.12
N ALA A 113 -4.92 -10.26 17.41
CA ALA A 113 -4.40 -10.39 18.78
C ALA A 113 -3.80 -9.09 19.31
N ASP A 114 -3.05 -8.35 18.47
CA ASP A 114 -2.52 -7.03 18.84
C ASP A 114 -3.64 -6.04 19.14
N PHE A 115 -4.72 -6.08 18.38
CA PHE A 115 -5.86 -5.21 18.61
C PHE A 115 -6.56 -5.50 19.95
N GLU A 116 -6.81 -6.77 20.26
CA GLU A 116 -7.41 -7.19 21.55
C GLU A 116 -6.55 -6.75 22.74
N LEU A 117 -5.22 -6.85 22.60
CA LEU A 117 -4.24 -6.44 23.61
C LEU A 117 -3.96 -4.92 23.61
N ARG A 118 -4.56 -4.14 22.70
CA ARG A 118 -4.30 -2.72 22.48
C ARG A 118 -2.83 -2.41 22.15
N ASN A 119 -2.17 -3.34 21.49
CA ASN A 119 -0.81 -3.16 20.97
C ASN A 119 -0.85 -2.49 19.60
N PRO A 120 0.24 -1.80 19.19
CA PRO A 120 0.36 -1.25 17.84
C PRO A 120 0.48 -2.36 16.79
N TRP A 121 -0.07 -2.13 15.58
CA TRP A 121 -0.04 -3.11 14.48
C TRP A 121 1.32 -3.26 13.79
N PHE A 122 2.37 -2.70 14.35
CA PHE A 122 3.67 -2.65 13.70
C PHE A 122 4.22 -4.03 13.32
N ARG A 123 4.22 -5.00 14.24
CA ARG A 123 4.80 -6.33 13.98
C ARG A 123 4.01 -7.14 12.95
N SER A 124 2.67 -7.00 12.91
CA SER A 124 1.80 -7.71 11.97
C SER A 124 1.84 -7.15 10.54
N LYS A 125 2.31 -5.92 10.39
CA LYS A 125 2.37 -5.15 9.14
C LYS A 125 3.81 -4.95 8.61
N SER A 126 4.85 -5.30 9.37
CA SER A 126 6.24 -4.93 9.11
C SER A 126 7.21 -6.09 8.97
N MET A 127 6.72 -7.31 8.75
CA MET A 127 7.61 -8.43 8.46
C MET A 127 8.31 -8.21 7.13
N ASP A 128 9.53 -8.72 6.99
CA ASP A 128 10.24 -8.70 5.72
C ASP A 128 9.33 -9.22 4.61
N THR A 129 9.36 -8.57 3.45
CA THR A 129 8.54 -8.85 2.28
C THR A 129 7.04 -8.47 2.35
N PHE A 130 6.57 -7.89 3.46
CA PHE A 130 5.16 -7.55 3.64
C PHE A 130 4.76 -6.15 3.11
N CYS A 131 5.63 -5.52 2.30
CA CYS A 131 5.35 -4.26 1.63
C CYS A 131 5.77 -4.30 0.15
N PRO A 132 5.13 -5.12 -0.69
CA PRO A 132 5.30 -5.02 -2.13
C PRO A 132 4.92 -3.61 -2.62
N ILE A 133 5.79 -2.99 -3.45
CA ILE A 133 5.58 -1.64 -4.00
C ILE A 133 6.05 -1.56 -5.45
N GLY A 134 5.28 -0.93 -6.32
CA GLY A 134 5.54 -0.79 -7.76
C GLY A 134 4.26 -0.83 -8.59
N PRO A 135 4.33 -1.11 -9.89
CA PRO A 135 5.51 -1.48 -10.66
C PRO A 135 6.41 -0.29 -11.02
N CYS A 136 5.88 0.93 -11.00
CA CYS A 136 6.56 2.18 -11.33
C CYS A 136 5.99 3.33 -10.50
N ILE A 137 6.58 4.52 -10.62
CA ILE A 137 5.98 5.77 -10.16
C ILE A 137 5.37 6.47 -11.37
N THR A 138 4.06 6.76 -11.30
CA THR A 138 3.35 7.56 -12.29
C THR A 138 3.29 9.00 -11.80
N LEU A 139 3.61 9.94 -12.66
CA LEU A 139 3.69 11.36 -12.31
C LEU A 139 2.28 11.97 -12.10
N PRO A 140 2.15 13.03 -11.29
CA PRO A 140 0.84 13.63 -10.99
C PRO A 140 0.06 14.12 -12.20
N ASP A 141 0.73 14.58 -13.25
CA ASP A 141 0.13 15.07 -14.49
C ASP A 141 -0.38 13.93 -15.41
N GLU A 142 0.08 12.70 -15.19
CA GLU A 142 -0.41 11.51 -15.89
C GLU A 142 -1.65 10.90 -15.20
N ILE A 143 -1.95 11.32 -13.96
CA ILE A 143 -3.10 10.85 -13.16
C ILE A 143 -4.04 12.02 -12.87
N SER A 144 -5.11 12.11 -13.65
CA SER A 144 -6.16 13.09 -13.40
C SER A 144 -7.51 12.53 -13.88
N PRO A 145 -8.56 12.62 -13.06
CA PRO A 145 -8.57 13.00 -11.66
C PRO A 145 -8.05 11.89 -10.73
N LEU A 146 -7.40 12.25 -9.64
CA LEU A 146 -6.82 11.30 -8.67
C LEU A 146 -7.88 10.52 -7.86
N ASP A 147 -9.02 11.12 -7.65
CA ASP A 147 -10.15 10.61 -6.87
C ASP A 147 -11.13 9.72 -7.68
N GLU A 148 -10.72 9.27 -8.88
CA GLU A 148 -11.55 8.41 -9.73
C GLU A 148 -10.79 7.17 -10.23
N LEU A 149 -9.72 6.74 -9.57
CA LEU A 149 -8.94 5.58 -9.98
C LEU A 149 -9.55 4.28 -9.48
N ASP A 150 -9.73 3.31 -10.37
CA ASP A 150 -10.13 1.97 -9.98
C ASP A 150 -8.96 1.20 -9.36
N LEU A 151 -9.28 0.44 -8.27
CA LEU A 151 -8.35 -0.49 -7.62
C LEU A 151 -8.91 -1.91 -7.72
N GLU A 152 -8.06 -2.88 -8.01
CA GLU A 152 -8.41 -4.28 -8.05
C GLU A 152 -7.28 -5.14 -7.49
N LEU A 153 -7.62 -6.16 -6.70
CA LEU A 153 -6.68 -7.19 -6.28
C LEU A 153 -7.21 -8.55 -6.72
N LYS A 154 -6.34 -9.31 -7.37
CA LYS A 154 -6.60 -10.71 -7.74
C LYS A 154 -5.64 -11.64 -7.01
N VAL A 155 -6.15 -12.84 -6.71
CA VAL A 155 -5.35 -13.98 -6.28
C VAL A 155 -5.62 -15.12 -7.23
N ASN A 156 -4.58 -15.61 -7.93
CA ASN A 156 -4.69 -16.65 -8.96
C ASN A 156 -5.72 -16.31 -10.05
N GLY A 157 -5.80 -15.03 -10.44
CA GLY A 157 -6.75 -14.53 -11.43
C GLY A 157 -8.17 -14.27 -10.91
N GLU A 158 -8.50 -14.64 -9.68
CA GLU A 158 -9.81 -14.37 -9.08
C GLU A 158 -9.82 -13.03 -8.37
N VAL A 159 -10.80 -12.18 -8.67
CA VAL A 159 -10.96 -10.86 -8.02
C VAL A 159 -11.35 -11.06 -6.56
N ARG A 160 -10.57 -10.47 -5.64
CA ARG A 160 -10.82 -10.44 -4.20
C ARG A 160 -11.25 -9.06 -3.72
N GLN A 161 -10.56 -8.00 -4.17
CA GLN A 161 -10.89 -6.62 -3.87
C GLN A 161 -11.18 -5.88 -5.16
N LYS A 162 -12.17 -4.99 -5.15
CA LYS A 162 -12.46 -4.06 -6.24
C LYS A 162 -13.14 -2.83 -5.70
N SER A 163 -12.57 -1.65 -5.96
CA SER A 163 -13.09 -0.37 -5.49
C SER A 163 -12.59 0.77 -6.37
N ASN A 164 -12.81 2.00 -5.89
CA ASN A 164 -12.35 3.22 -6.56
C ASN A 164 -11.90 4.22 -5.51
N THR A 165 -10.87 5.04 -5.81
CA THR A 165 -10.31 6.02 -4.87
C THR A 165 -11.31 7.07 -4.39
N LYS A 166 -12.42 7.28 -5.10
CA LYS A 166 -13.54 8.13 -4.64
C LYS A 166 -14.23 7.64 -3.36
N GLN A 167 -13.97 6.38 -2.96
CA GLN A 167 -14.51 5.79 -1.73
C GLN A 167 -13.60 6.00 -0.51
N LEU A 168 -12.45 6.67 -0.70
CA LEU A 168 -11.58 7.05 0.42
C LEU A 168 -12.34 7.98 1.38
N ILE A 169 -12.27 7.67 2.69
CA ILE A 169 -12.85 8.52 3.75
C ILE A 169 -12.06 9.81 3.85
N PHE A 170 -10.72 9.69 3.85
CA PHE A 170 -9.78 10.82 3.81
C PHE A 170 -9.01 10.76 2.50
N ASN A 171 -9.15 11.76 1.67
CA ASN A 171 -8.46 11.84 0.38
C ASN A 171 -6.98 12.22 0.55
N VAL A 172 -6.20 12.10 -0.53
CA VAL A 172 -4.75 12.32 -0.50
C VAL A 172 -4.35 13.70 0.04
N PRO A 173 -4.96 14.82 -0.39
CA PRO A 173 -4.68 16.14 0.18
C PRO A 173 -4.91 16.23 1.69
N GLU A 174 -5.99 15.66 2.18
CA GLU A 174 -6.33 15.64 3.62
C GLU A 174 -5.32 14.79 4.41
N LEU A 175 -4.87 13.66 3.86
CA LEU A 175 -3.84 12.83 4.48
C LEU A 175 -2.49 13.56 4.58
N ILE A 176 -2.08 14.28 3.54
CA ILE A 176 -0.84 15.08 3.56
C ILE A 176 -0.95 16.22 4.59
N GLU A 177 -2.06 16.93 4.65
CA GLU A 177 -2.30 17.97 5.68
C GLU A 177 -2.19 17.37 7.08
N TYR A 178 -2.94 16.30 7.35
CA TYR A 178 -2.98 15.65 8.66
C TYR A 178 -1.60 15.14 9.08
N ILE A 179 -0.94 14.34 8.25
CA ILE A 179 0.34 13.71 8.58
C ILE A 179 1.45 14.75 8.70
N SER A 180 1.51 15.74 7.78
CA SER A 180 2.52 16.80 7.85
C SER A 180 2.33 17.72 9.05
N GLY A 181 1.12 17.81 9.58
CA GLY A 181 0.82 18.48 10.85
C GLY A 181 1.47 17.77 12.04
N LEU A 182 1.47 16.45 12.05
CA LEU A 182 2.04 15.65 13.12
C LEU A 182 3.57 15.54 13.01
N MET A 183 4.08 15.19 11.82
CA MET A 183 5.52 14.92 11.60
C MET A 183 6.00 15.46 10.25
N THR A 184 7.30 15.67 10.12
CA THR A 184 7.90 16.06 8.84
C THR A 184 7.93 14.89 7.89
N LEU A 185 7.38 15.09 6.67
CA LEU A 185 7.54 14.16 5.55
C LEU A 185 8.78 14.57 4.75
N MET A 186 9.57 13.58 4.36
CA MET A 186 10.82 13.76 3.59
C MET A 186 10.61 13.28 2.15
N PRO A 187 11.39 13.81 1.18
CA PRO A 187 11.39 13.26 -0.17
C PRO A 187 11.65 11.76 -0.15
N GLY A 188 10.84 11.00 -0.90
CA GLY A 188 10.89 9.54 -0.92
C GLY A 188 10.04 8.85 0.15
N ASP A 189 9.49 9.57 1.15
CA ASP A 189 8.53 8.96 2.08
C ASP A 189 7.28 8.50 1.34
N VAL A 190 6.66 7.44 1.86
CA VAL A 190 5.49 6.80 1.27
C VAL A 190 4.29 6.97 2.20
N ILE A 191 3.14 7.35 1.63
CA ILE A 191 1.83 7.31 2.30
C ILE A 191 0.99 6.28 1.55
N SER A 192 0.60 5.19 2.22
CA SER A 192 -0.29 4.15 1.72
C SER A 192 -1.71 4.47 2.17
N THR A 193 -2.65 4.61 1.24
CA THR A 193 -3.93 5.31 1.50
C THR A 193 -5.02 4.45 2.10
N GLY A 194 -4.74 3.19 2.39
CA GLY A 194 -5.74 2.23 2.90
C GLY A 194 -6.36 1.38 1.79
N THR A 195 -6.91 0.26 2.20
CA THR A 195 -7.47 -0.78 1.33
C THR A 195 -8.99 -0.85 1.41
N PRO A 196 -9.71 -1.24 0.32
CA PRO A 196 -11.13 -1.53 0.34
C PRO A 196 -11.44 -2.89 0.99
N GLU A 197 -12.72 -3.25 1.07
CA GLU A 197 -13.21 -4.58 1.48
C GLU A 197 -12.74 -5.69 0.54
N GLY A 198 -12.95 -6.97 0.96
CA GLY A 198 -12.62 -8.17 0.21
C GLY A 198 -11.28 -8.78 0.65
N ILE A 199 -10.81 -8.47 1.85
CA ILE A 199 -9.62 -9.11 2.42
C ILE A 199 -9.83 -10.62 2.54
N ALA A 200 -8.90 -11.41 2.00
CA ALA A 200 -8.97 -12.86 2.01
C ALA A 200 -7.55 -13.47 2.08
N PRO A 201 -7.39 -14.66 2.68
CA PRO A 201 -6.07 -15.22 2.89
C PRO A 201 -5.37 -15.59 1.59
N ILE A 202 -4.03 -15.46 1.61
CA ILE A 202 -3.11 -16.01 0.60
C ILE A 202 -2.31 -17.15 1.19
N LEU A 203 -1.94 -18.10 0.31
CA LEU A 203 -1.20 -19.31 0.67
C LEU A 203 0.08 -19.43 -0.17
N PRO A 204 1.10 -20.16 0.29
CA PRO A 204 2.26 -20.49 -0.53
C PRO A 204 1.86 -21.10 -1.86
N GLY A 205 2.43 -20.60 -2.96
CA GLY A 205 2.08 -20.96 -4.34
C GLY A 205 1.15 -19.98 -5.03
N ASP A 206 0.47 -19.10 -4.31
CA ASP A 206 -0.44 -18.10 -4.89
C ASP A 206 0.33 -17.01 -5.65
N ILE A 207 -0.37 -16.43 -6.64
CA ILE A 207 0.03 -15.23 -7.39
C ILE A 207 -0.92 -14.12 -6.98
N VAL A 208 -0.35 -13.01 -6.49
CA VAL A 208 -1.09 -11.82 -6.08
C VAL A 208 -0.85 -10.71 -7.08
N GLU A 209 -1.91 -10.14 -7.63
CA GLU A 209 -1.89 -9.06 -8.60
C GLU A 209 -2.69 -7.88 -8.04
N ALA A 210 -1.98 -6.83 -7.64
CA ALA A 210 -2.57 -5.58 -7.16
C ALA A 210 -2.50 -4.54 -8.27
N THR A 211 -3.64 -4.01 -8.68
CA THR A 211 -3.76 -3.08 -9.80
C THR A 211 -4.37 -1.76 -9.35
N VAL A 212 -3.78 -0.65 -9.77
CA VAL A 212 -4.40 0.68 -9.71
C VAL A 212 -4.42 1.25 -11.12
N GLU A 213 -5.58 1.74 -11.53
CA GLU A 213 -5.80 2.34 -12.85
C GLU A 213 -4.76 3.43 -13.15
N LYS A 214 -4.28 3.51 -14.40
CA LYS A 214 -3.23 4.44 -14.90
C LYS A 214 -1.83 4.24 -14.28
N ILE A 215 -1.67 3.37 -13.27
CA ILE A 215 -0.36 3.04 -12.69
C ILE A 215 0.13 1.68 -13.19
N GLY A 216 -0.76 0.68 -13.17
CA GLY A 216 -0.46 -0.66 -13.64
C GLY A 216 -0.66 -1.73 -12.57
N THR A 217 -0.11 -2.91 -12.82
CA THR A 217 -0.27 -4.09 -11.97
C THR A 217 1.05 -4.45 -11.32
N LEU A 218 1.02 -4.57 -10.00
CA LEU A 218 2.10 -5.12 -9.17
C LEU A 218 1.81 -6.59 -8.93
N THR A 219 2.65 -7.46 -9.49
CA THR A 219 2.54 -8.92 -9.35
C THR A 219 3.60 -9.45 -8.40
N ASN A 220 3.19 -10.27 -7.44
CA ASN A 220 4.09 -10.95 -6.51
C ASN A 220 3.68 -12.41 -6.33
N TYR A 221 4.66 -13.25 -5.96
CA TYR A 221 4.49 -14.69 -5.74
C TYR A 221 4.58 -15.01 -4.26
N VAL A 222 3.68 -15.85 -3.75
CA VAL A 222 3.68 -16.25 -2.34
C VAL A 222 4.54 -17.50 -2.14
N ARG A 223 5.42 -17.50 -1.12
CA ARG A 223 6.29 -18.64 -0.77
C ARG A 223 6.29 -18.89 0.73
N LEU A 224 6.51 -20.13 1.11
CA LEU A 224 6.81 -20.48 2.49
C LEU A 224 8.29 -20.17 2.81
N ALA A 225 8.57 -19.71 4.01
CA ALA A 225 9.95 -19.50 4.45
C ALA A 225 10.72 -20.83 4.49
N GLY A 226 11.89 -20.86 3.86
CA GLY A 226 12.74 -22.06 3.77
C GLY A 226 12.61 -22.86 2.46
N GLU A 227 11.71 -22.44 1.54
CA GLU A 227 11.59 -22.98 0.18
C GLU A 227 12.42 -22.21 -0.85
#